data_7e69e96f415cb1855b17aefcff463eec
#
_entry.id   7e69e96f415cb1855b17aefcff463eec
#
_cell.length_a   1.000
_cell.length_b   1.000
_cell.length_c   1.000
_cell.angle_alpha   90.00
_cell.angle_beta   90.00
_cell.angle_gamma   90.00
#
_symmetry.space_group_name_H-M   'P 1'
#
loop_
_entity.id
_entity.type
_entity.pdbx_description
1 polymer ?
#
loop_
_entity_poly.entity_id
_entity_poly.type
_entity_poly.pdbx_seq_one_letter_code
_entity_poly.pdbx_strand_id
1 'polypeptide(L)'
;MADVTTADQATPPARPGVITLARHGEPALSRQVRLNAPEYGEWWARYELGGLKDGQSPPAQLIEIAREAGVIIASTRRRSVETAQAVVAGRAFATDPTFIEAPLPPPPWPLWLRMSPKRLGFFARFWWWFFNNHGGQETRAEAEVRAGKAADLLVELADGGQDVLVVAHGFFNWMIAAALKQRGLTKLVDEGHAYWSIKRFRRA
;
A
#
# COMPACT_ATOMS: atom_id res chain seq x y z
N MET A 1 8.34 39.28 -48.81
CA MET A 1 7.46 38.57 -47.89
C MET A 1 8.20 37.31 -47.44
N ALA A 2 8.78 37.33 -46.25
CA ALA A 2 9.48 36.18 -45.68
C ALA A 2 8.52 35.46 -44.77
N ASP A 3 8.25 34.21 -45.08
CA ASP A 3 7.39 33.31 -44.34
C ASP A 3 8.14 32.81 -43.10
N VAL A 4 7.76 33.27 -41.91
CA VAL A 4 8.37 32.83 -40.64
C VAL A 4 7.63 31.58 -40.23
N THR A 5 8.15 30.42 -40.64
CA THR A 5 7.70 29.12 -40.10
C THR A 5 8.07 29.04 -38.64
N THR A 6 7.09 29.24 -37.75
CA THR A 6 7.24 29.02 -36.31
C THR A 6 7.44 27.50 -36.09
N ALA A 7 8.64 27.06 -35.86
CA ALA A 7 8.91 25.70 -35.42
C ALA A 7 8.21 25.49 -34.07
N ASP A 8 7.22 24.61 -34.06
CA ASP A 8 6.58 24.10 -32.87
C ASP A 8 7.66 23.40 -32.01
N GLN A 9 8.13 24.09 -30.95
CA GLN A 9 9.06 23.53 -30.01
C GLN A 9 8.31 22.48 -29.17
N ALA A 10 8.31 21.25 -29.66
CA ALA A 10 7.82 20.12 -28.87
C ALA A 10 8.54 20.11 -27.51
N THR A 11 7.78 20.37 -26.43
CA THR A 11 8.29 20.27 -25.06
C THR A 11 8.91 18.88 -24.88
N PRO A 12 10.16 18.76 -24.42
CA PRO A 12 10.79 17.47 -24.22
C PRO A 12 9.91 16.62 -23.32
N PRO A 13 9.79 15.30 -23.57
CA PRO A 13 8.93 14.44 -22.77
C PRO A 13 9.34 14.54 -21.30
N ALA A 14 8.37 14.82 -20.44
CA ALA A 14 8.57 14.94 -19.01
C ALA A 14 9.20 13.63 -18.50
N ARG A 15 10.22 13.75 -17.64
CA ARG A 15 10.86 12.58 -17.01
C ARG A 15 9.78 11.80 -16.24
N PRO A 16 9.68 10.47 -16.45
CA PRO A 16 8.76 9.66 -15.68
C PRO A 16 8.93 9.83 -14.18
N GLY A 17 7.84 10.04 -13.47
CA GLY A 17 7.83 10.19 -12.02
C GLY A 17 8.22 8.92 -11.27
N VAL A 18 8.43 9.05 -9.98
CA VAL A 18 8.74 7.95 -9.06
C VAL A 18 7.46 7.52 -8.32
N ILE A 19 7.17 6.24 -8.33
CA ILE A 19 6.08 5.64 -7.54
C ILE A 19 6.66 5.17 -6.21
N THR A 20 6.15 5.70 -5.10
CA THR A 20 6.52 5.30 -3.75
C THR A 20 5.34 4.63 -3.07
N LEU A 21 5.50 3.37 -2.67
CA LEU A 21 4.54 2.60 -1.87
C LEU A 21 5.00 2.62 -0.41
N ALA A 22 4.30 3.35 0.45
CA ALA A 22 4.58 3.43 1.89
C ALA A 22 3.62 2.53 2.67
N ARG A 23 4.12 1.83 3.68
CA ARG A 23 3.28 1.14 4.65
C ARG A 23 2.87 2.08 5.76
N HIS A 24 1.61 2.00 6.21
CA HIS A 24 1.12 2.75 7.37
C HIS A 24 1.96 2.54 8.63
N GLY A 25 1.89 3.47 9.57
CA GLY A 25 2.53 3.40 10.88
C GLY A 25 2.01 2.25 11.77
N GLU A 26 2.56 2.09 12.97
CA GLU A 26 2.16 1.02 13.90
C GLU A 26 0.71 1.22 14.35
N PRO A 27 -0.19 0.21 14.18
CA PRO A 27 -1.56 0.31 14.66
C PRO A 27 -1.67 0.24 16.18
N ALA A 28 -2.68 0.90 16.74
CA ALA A 28 -2.94 0.95 18.18
C ALA A 28 -3.27 -0.41 18.79
N LEU A 29 -3.91 -1.30 18.04
CA LEU A 29 -4.35 -2.58 18.57
C LEU A 29 -3.17 -3.50 18.85
N SER A 30 -3.04 -3.94 20.11
CA SER A 30 -1.95 -4.80 20.58
C SER A 30 -1.91 -6.15 19.84
N ARG A 31 -0.71 -6.58 19.47
CA ARG A 31 -0.41 -7.92 18.94
C ARG A 31 0.16 -8.87 19.99
N GLN A 32 0.22 -8.44 21.26
CA GLN A 32 0.74 -9.21 22.38
C GLN A 32 -0.37 -10.00 23.09
N VAL A 33 -1.23 -10.66 22.32
CA VAL A 33 -2.32 -11.50 22.79
C VAL A 33 -2.22 -12.89 22.18
N ARG A 34 -2.85 -13.89 22.78
CA ARG A 34 -2.96 -15.26 22.22
C ARG A 34 -4.40 -15.55 21.89
N LEU A 35 -4.68 -15.86 20.65
CA LEU A 35 -6.01 -16.03 20.09
C LEU A 35 -6.11 -17.38 19.40
N ASN A 36 -7.28 -17.98 19.42
CA ASN A 36 -7.66 -19.05 18.49
C ASN A 36 -8.19 -18.47 17.17
N ALA A 37 -8.57 -19.31 16.22
CA ALA A 37 -8.97 -18.85 14.89
C ALA A 37 -10.23 -17.93 14.91
N PRO A 38 -11.36 -18.24 15.56
CA PRO A 38 -12.49 -17.33 15.69
C PRO A 38 -12.15 -16.00 16.37
N GLU A 39 -11.44 -16.03 17.51
CA GLU A 39 -11.01 -14.82 18.24
C GLU A 39 -10.09 -13.96 17.35
N TYR A 40 -9.28 -14.58 16.49
CA TYR A 40 -8.48 -13.85 15.53
C TYR A 40 -9.33 -13.13 14.49
N GLY A 41 -10.43 -13.72 14.02
CA GLY A 41 -11.38 -13.06 13.13
C GLY A 41 -11.97 -11.79 13.76
N GLU A 42 -12.43 -11.86 15.02
CA GLU A 42 -12.93 -10.70 15.76
C GLU A 42 -11.82 -9.64 16.01
N TRP A 43 -10.62 -10.10 16.36
CA TRP A 43 -9.46 -9.24 16.54
C TRP A 43 -9.11 -8.52 15.23
N TRP A 44 -9.14 -9.25 14.10
CA TRP A 44 -8.86 -8.68 12.78
C TRP A 44 -9.90 -7.64 12.36
N ALA A 45 -11.19 -7.89 12.62
CA ALA A 45 -12.24 -6.91 12.35
C ALA A 45 -12.00 -5.59 13.12
N ARG A 46 -11.62 -5.67 14.40
CA ARG A 46 -11.24 -4.49 15.21
C ARG A 46 -9.96 -3.82 14.69
N TYR A 47 -8.97 -4.62 14.25
CA TYR A 47 -7.73 -4.11 13.66
C TYR A 47 -7.97 -3.33 12.38
N GLU A 48 -8.93 -3.75 11.57
CA GLU A 48 -9.30 -3.06 10.33
C GLU A 48 -9.92 -1.67 10.58
N LEU A 49 -10.61 -1.49 11.70
CA LEU A 49 -11.20 -0.20 12.11
C LEU A 49 -10.21 0.68 12.90
N GLY A 50 -9.14 0.09 13.41
CA GLY A 50 -8.18 0.77 14.29
C GLY A 50 -7.32 1.80 13.59
N GLY A 51 -6.99 2.86 14.33
CA GLY A 51 -6.03 3.90 13.96
C GLY A 51 -4.59 3.56 14.33
N LEU A 52 -3.74 4.57 14.29
CA LEU A 52 -2.34 4.49 14.70
C LEU A 52 -2.22 4.47 16.24
N LYS A 53 -1.15 3.88 16.71
CA LYS A 53 -0.69 3.98 18.09
C LYS A 53 -0.20 5.41 18.35
N ASP A 54 -0.52 5.96 19.50
CA ASP A 54 -0.08 7.30 19.89
C ASP A 54 1.44 7.41 20.05
N GLY A 55 1.96 8.62 19.89
CA GLY A 55 3.35 8.97 20.19
C GLY A 55 4.38 8.52 19.15
N GLN A 56 3.98 8.00 17.99
CA GLN A 56 4.91 7.72 16.91
C GLN A 56 5.06 8.91 15.97
N SER A 57 6.26 9.05 15.40
CA SER A 57 6.58 10.08 14.41
C SER A 57 6.95 9.44 13.09
N PRO A 58 6.53 9.99 11.96
CA PRO A 58 6.94 9.50 10.65
C PRO A 58 8.44 9.71 10.42
N PRO A 59 9.12 8.82 9.67
CA PRO A 59 10.49 9.02 9.26
C PRO A 59 10.64 10.31 8.42
N ALA A 60 11.72 11.07 8.65
CA ALA A 60 12.00 12.31 7.92
C ALA A 60 12.01 12.10 6.39
N GLN A 61 12.57 10.99 5.93
CA GLN A 61 12.57 10.63 4.51
C GLN A 61 11.15 10.52 3.93
N LEU A 62 10.19 9.97 4.67
CA LEU A 62 8.80 9.83 4.18
C LEU A 62 8.10 11.19 4.14
N ILE A 63 8.38 12.08 5.09
CA ILE A 63 7.89 13.45 5.07
C ILE A 63 8.42 14.20 3.84
N GLU A 64 9.70 14.04 3.53
CA GLU A 64 10.32 14.67 2.34
C GLU A 64 9.72 14.14 1.04
N ILE A 65 9.54 12.82 0.92
CA ILE A 65 8.85 12.21 -0.22
C ILE A 65 7.43 12.75 -0.35
N ALA A 66 6.68 12.89 0.77
CA ALA A 66 5.34 13.44 0.73
C ALA A 66 5.33 14.93 0.32
N ARG A 67 6.37 15.70 0.68
CA ARG A 67 6.52 17.09 0.28
C ARG A 67 6.75 17.24 -1.23
N GLU A 68 7.52 16.33 -1.82
CA GLU A 68 7.89 16.35 -3.25
C GLU A 68 6.84 15.71 -4.15
N ALA A 69 6.03 14.78 -3.64
CA ALA A 69 5.03 14.07 -4.41
C ALA A 69 4.01 15.03 -5.06
N GLY A 70 3.77 14.87 -6.35
CA GLY A 70 2.70 15.58 -7.08
C GLY A 70 1.31 15.01 -6.73
N VAL A 71 1.23 13.70 -6.51
CA VAL A 71 0.00 13.00 -6.15
C VAL A 71 0.22 12.15 -4.90
N ILE A 72 -0.72 12.25 -3.94
CA ILE A 72 -0.71 11.46 -2.72
C ILE A 72 -2.04 10.73 -2.59
N ILE A 73 -1.98 9.41 -2.43
CA ILE A 73 -3.16 8.55 -2.29
C ILE A 73 -3.02 7.72 -1.02
N ALA A 74 -4.05 7.67 -0.19
CA ALA A 74 -4.11 6.78 0.97
C ALA A 74 -5.18 5.71 0.80
N SER A 75 -4.93 4.51 1.33
CA SER A 75 -6.01 3.55 1.57
C SER A 75 -7.08 4.16 2.46
N THR A 76 -8.34 3.78 2.29
CA THR A 76 -9.46 4.26 3.12
C THR A 76 -9.43 3.77 4.57
N ARG A 77 -8.50 2.87 4.94
CA ARG A 77 -8.36 2.41 6.33
C ARG A 77 -7.80 3.51 7.21
N ARG A 78 -8.42 3.71 8.40
CA ARG A 78 -8.10 4.79 9.33
C ARG A 78 -6.59 4.94 9.59
N ARG A 79 -5.87 3.84 9.84
CA ARG A 79 -4.41 3.84 10.05
C ARG A 79 -3.61 4.37 8.85
N SER A 80 -4.10 4.17 7.62
CA SER A 80 -3.46 4.72 6.41
C SER A 80 -3.75 6.20 6.24
N VAL A 81 -5.00 6.62 6.53
CA VAL A 81 -5.40 8.03 6.51
C VAL A 81 -4.61 8.83 7.55
N GLU A 82 -4.54 8.34 8.80
CA GLU A 82 -3.75 8.99 9.87
C GLU A 82 -2.25 9.03 9.54
N THR A 83 -1.72 7.98 8.88
CA THR A 83 -0.33 7.98 8.39
C THR A 83 -0.13 9.06 7.33
N ALA A 84 -1.03 9.18 6.35
CA ALA A 84 -0.97 10.22 5.34
C ALA A 84 -1.03 11.61 5.97
N GLN A 85 -1.98 11.85 6.88
CA GLN A 85 -2.10 13.11 7.63
C GLN A 85 -0.81 13.49 8.36
N ALA A 86 -0.13 12.51 8.96
CA ALA A 86 1.13 12.74 9.69
C ALA A 86 2.29 13.16 8.78
N VAL A 87 2.31 12.72 7.50
CA VAL A 87 3.43 13.00 6.58
C VAL A 87 3.19 14.19 5.65
N VAL A 88 1.92 14.57 5.37
CA VAL A 88 1.62 15.58 4.35
C VAL A 88 1.69 17.02 4.85
N ALA A 89 1.87 17.27 6.14
CA ALA A 89 1.98 18.63 6.72
C ALA A 89 0.84 19.57 6.24
N GLY A 90 -0.39 19.10 6.21
CA GLY A 90 -1.56 19.88 5.81
C GLY A 90 -1.86 19.92 4.30
N ARG A 91 -1.05 19.32 3.46
CA ARG A 91 -1.35 19.17 2.03
C ARG A 91 -2.56 18.21 1.82
N ALA A 92 -3.31 18.44 0.76
CA ALA A 92 -4.40 17.55 0.37
C ALA A 92 -3.87 16.21 -0.14
N PHE A 93 -4.62 15.14 0.11
CA PHE A 93 -4.42 13.80 -0.45
C PHE A 93 -5.77 13.15 -0.76
N ALA A 94 -5.78 12.23 -1.71
CA ALA A 94 -6.95 11.43 -2.03
C ALA A 94 -7.02 10.15 -1.17
N THR A 95 -8.22 9.61 -0.99
CA THR A 95 -8.40 8.26 -0.43
C THR A 95 -9.05 7.36 -1.47
N ASP A 96 -8.54 6.11 -1.60
CA ASP A 96 -9.06 5.16 -2.58
C ASP A 96 -9.16 3.75 -1.98
N PRO A 97 -10.35 3.11 -2.01
CA PRO A 97 -10.55 1.75 -1.51
C PRO A 97 -9.77 0.68 -2.29
N THR A 98 -9.30 0.97 -3.51
CA THR A 98 -8.43 0.09 -4.28
C THR A 98 -7.17 -0.30 -3.49
N PHE A 99 -6.68 0.55 -2.60
CA PHE A 99 -5.46 0.35 -1.82
C PHE A 99 -5.67 -0.31 -0.46
N ILE A 100 -6.86 -0.85 -0.15
CA ILE A 100 -7.09 -1.59 1.12
C ILE A 100 -6.26 -2.89 1.17
N GLU A 101 -6.00 -3.39 2.39
CA GLU A 101 -5.27 -4.64 2.58
C GLU A 101 -6.05 -5.84 2.00
N ALA A 102 -5.34 -6.82 1.46
CA ALA A 102 -5.94 -8.10 1.09
C ALA A 102 -6.45 -8.83 2.34
N PRO A 103 -7.59 -9.54 2.28
CA PRO A 103 -8.23 -10.14 3.44
C PRO A 103 -7.35 -11.18 4.14
N LEU A 104 -7.56 -11.36 5.43
CA LEU A 104 -6.88 -12.31 6.30
C LEU A 104 -7.91 -13.15 7.08
N PRO A 105 -8.74 -13.95 6.40
CA PRO A 105 -9.73 -14.78 7.08
C PRO A 105 -9.04 -15.77 8.01
N PRO A 106 -9.66 -16.10 9.15
CA PRO A 106 -9.10 -17.07 10.08
C PRO A 106 -8.80 -18.40 9.40
N PRO A 107 -7.66 -19.06 9.69
CA PRO A 107 -7.41 -20.40 9.19
C PRO A 107 -8.39 -21.40 9.81
N PRO A 108 -8.75 -22.51 9.11
CA PRO A 108 -9.70 -23.50 9.60
C PRO A 108 -9.05 -24.44 10.64
N TRP A 109 -8.70 -23.90 11.81
CA TRP A 109 -7.94 -24.58 12.85
C TRP A 109 -8.75 -24.91 14.08
N PRO A 110 -8.32 -25.93 14.88
CA PRO A 110 -8.99 -26.30 16.11
C PRO A 110 -8.98 -25.18 17.15
N LEU A 111 -10.05 -25.07 17.94
CA LEU A 111 -10.25 -24.00 18.94
C LEU A 111 -9.20 -23.98 20.06
N TRP A 112 -8.58 -25.12 20.34
CA TRP A 112 -7.52 -25.21 21.36
C TRP A 112 -6.18 -24.62 20.90
N LEU A 113 -5.98 -24.43 19.60
CA LEU A 113 -4.73 -23.88 19.06
C LEU A 113 -4.73 -22.35 19.18
N ARG A 114 -3.94 -21.82 20.08
CA ARG A 114 -3.83 -20.38 20.37
C ARG A 114 -2.45 -19.83 20.03
N MET A 115 -2.41 -18.76 19.24
CA MET A 115 -1.17 -18.10 18.81
C MET A 115 -1.29 -16.59 18.88
N SER A 116 -0.15 -15.89 18.71
CA SER A 116 -0.17 -14.44 18.52
C SER A 116 -0.82 -14.04 17.19
N PRO A 117 -1.44 -12.86 17.08
CA PRO A 117 -2.00 -12.35 15.83
C PRO A 117 -0.98 -12.32 14.67
N LYS A 118 0.30 -12.10 14.97
CA LYS A 118 1.37 -12.15 13.95
C LYS A 118 1.49 -13.55 13.32
N ARG A 119 1.50 -14.60 14.13
CA ARG A 119 1.58 -15.99 13.64
C ARG A 119 0.30 -16.42 12.94
N LEU A 120 -0.86 -16.12 13.54
CA LEU A 120 -2.17 -16.39 12.92
C LEU A 120 -2.29 -15.69 11.56
N GLY A 121 -1.90 -14.42 11.45
CA GLY A 121 -1.90 -13.68 10.20
C GLY A 121 -0.97 -14.28 9.14
N PHE A 122 0.20 -14.81 9.54
CA PHE A 122 1.07 -15.53 8.62
C PHE A 122 0.38 -16.78 8.05
N PHE A 123 -0.22 -17.60 8.91
CA PHE A 123 -0.92 -18.80 8.46
C PHE A 123 -2.23 -18.49 7.73
N ALA A 124 -2.99 -17.49 8.16
CA ALA A 124 -4.16 -17.00 7.43
C ALA A 124 -3.79 -16.62 5.98
N ARG A 125 -2.67 -15.89 5.81
CA ARG A 125 -2.15 -15.54 4.50
C ARG A 125 -1.73 -16.77 3.69
N PHE A 126 -1.08 -17.74 4.32
CA PHE A 126 -0.69 -19.00 3.69
C PHE A 126 -1.93 -19.77 3.18
N TRP A 127 -2.95 -19.93 4.02
CA TRP A 127 -4.19 -20.61 3.64
C TRP A 127 -4.94 -19.84 2.55
N TRP A 128 -5.02 -18.53 2.63
CA TRP A 128 -5.64 -17.70 1.61
C TRP A 128 -4.89 -17.79 0.28
N TRP A 129 -3.56 -17.76 0.31
CA TRP A 129 -2.72 -17.76 -0.89
C TRP A 129 -2.70 -19.11 -1.63
N PHE A 130 -2.56 -20.21 -0.91
CA PHE A 130 -2.36 -21.53 -1.53
C PHE A 130 -3.64 -22.38 -1.61
N PHE A 131 -4.60 -22.15 -0.71
CA PHE A 131 -5.82 -22.99 -0.62
C PHE A 131 -7.10 -22.19 -0.85
N ASN A 132 -7.00 -20.93 -1.29
CA ASN A 132 -8.15 -20.06 -1.56
C ASN A 132 -9.13 -19.96 -0.38
N ASN A 133 -8.64 -20.03 0.85
CA ASN A 133 -9.45 -19.83 2.05
C ASN A 133 -9.78 -18.35 2.20
N HIS A 134 -10.78 -17.85 1.47
CA HIS A 134 -11.13 -16.43 1.43
C HIS A 134 -12.27 -16.06 2.40
N GLY A 135 -12.96 -17.03 3.04
CA GLY A 135 -14.03 -16.77 4.02
C GLY A 135 -15.18 -15.92 3.48
N GLY A 136 -15.54 -16.05 2.20
CA GLY A 136 -16.55 -15.22 1.53
C GLY A 136 -16.10 -13.80 1.20
N GLN A 137 -14.82 -13.48 1.41
CA GLN A 137 -14.21 -12.19 1.05
C GLN A 137 -13.50 -12.28 -0.31
N GLU A 138 -12.68 -11.27 -0.65
CA GLU A 138 -11.89 -11.24 -1.87
C GLU A 138 -10.95 -12.46 -1.97
N THR A 139 -10.96 -13.14 -3.10
CA THR A 139 -10.05 -14.22 -3.44
C THR A 139 -8.66 -13.68 -3.80
N ARG A 140 -7.66 -14.57 -3.86
CA ARG A 140 -6.33 -14.22 -4.36
C ARG A 140 -6.38 -13.66 -5.78
N ALA A 141 -7.13 -14.30 -6.69
CA ALA A 141 -7.21 -13.88 -8.07
C ALA A 141 -7.83 -12.48 -8.23
N GLU A 142 -8.88 -12.18 -7.47
CA GLU A 142 -9.50 -10.85 -7.44
C GLU A 142 -8.53 -9.79 -6.87
N ALA A 143 -7.78 -10.12 -5.82
CA ALA A 143 -6.76 -9.23 -5.26
C ALA A 143 -5.60 -8.99 -6.25
N GLU A 144 -5.18 -9.99 -7.03
CA GLU A 144 -4.18 -9.84 -8.09
C GLU A 144 -4.69 -8.91 -9.20
N VAL A 145 -5.96 -9.05 -9.62
CA VAL A 145 -6.61 -8.12 -10.57
C VAL A 145 -6.66 -6.71 -10.01
N ARG A 146 -7.04 -6.54 -8.74
CA ARG A 146 -7.09 -5.23 -8.07
C ARG A 146 -5.69 -4.59 -7.96
N ALA A 147 -4.66 -5.38 -7.63
CA ALA A 147 -3.28 -4.91 -7.61
C ALA A 147 -2.78 -4.51 -9.01
N GLY A 148 -3.23 -5.22 -10.05
CA GLY A 148 -2.99 -4.85 -11.45
C GLY A 148 -3.58 -3.48 -11.78
N LYS A 149 -4.87 -3.26 -11.48
CA LYS A 149 -5.54 -1.97 -11.70
C LYS A 149 -4.87 -0.83 -10.92
N ALA A 150 -4.49 -1.08 -9.66
CA ALA A 150 -3.74 -0.11 -8.88
C ALA A 150 -2.40 0.24 -9.55
N ALA A 151 -1.67 -0.75 -10.05
CA ALA A 151 -0.41 -0.53 -10.75
C ALA A 151 -0.60 0.26 -12.06
N ASP A 152 -1.67 0.00 -12.83
CA ASP A 152 -1.98 0.73 -14.05
C ASP A 152 -2.22 2.22 -13.76
N LEU A 153 -3.05 2.54 -12.75
CA LEU A 153 -3.29 3.91 -12.30
C LEU A 153 -1.97 4.61 -11.91
N LEU A 154 -1.14 3.94 -11.13
CA LEU A 154 0.13 4.53 -10.65
C LEU A 154 1.12 4.76 -11.80
N VAL A 155 1.16 3.85 -12.77
CA VAL A 155 2.00 3.98 -13.97
C VAL A 155 1.52 5.15 -14.82
N GLU A 156 0.22 5.30 -15.06
CA GLU A 156 -0.37 6.41 -15.81
C GLU A 156 0.01 7.77 -15.20
N LEU A 157 -0.13 7.90 -13.87
CA LEU A 157 0.26 9.12 -13.16
C LEU A 157 1.76 9.41 -13.27
N ALA A 158 2.60 8.38 -13.11
CA ALA A 158 4.05 8.53 -13.19
C ALA A 158 4.54 8.81 -14.62
N ASP A 159 3.96 8.19 -15.63
CA ASP A 159 4.27 8.47 -17.04
C ASP A 159 3.84 9.91 -17.43
N GLY A 160 2.81 10.47 -16.77
CA GLY A 160 2.45 11.88 -16.82
C GLY A 160 3.42 12.83 -16.11
N GLY A 161 4.56 12.34 -15.59
CA GLY A 161 5.60 13.13 -14.93
C GLY A 161 5.35 13.40 -13.44
N GLN A 162 4.33 12.76 -12.81
CA GLN A 162 4.02 12.97 -11.40
C GLN A 162 4.78 12.00 -10.51
N ASP A 163 5.47 12.51 -9.49
CA ASP A 163 5.89 11.67 -8.37
C ASP A 163 4.66 11.30 -7.53
N VAL A 164 4.47 9.99 -7.29
CA VAL A 164 3.28 9.46 -6.64
C VAL A 164 3.66 8.80 -5.31
N LEU A 165 2.98 9.21 -4.22
CA LEU A 165 3.06 8.55 -2.93
C LEU A 165 1.76 7.81 -2.62
N VAL A 166 1.85 6.51 -2.39
CA VAL A 166 0.74 5.69 -1.89
C VAL A 166 1.00 5.29 -0.45
N VAL A 167 0.06 5.58 0.45
CA VAL A 167 0.09 5.15 1.85
C VAL A 167 -0.91 4.03 2.06
N ALA A 168 -0.43 2.79 2.15
CA ALA A 168 -1.29 1.62 2.18
C ALA A 168 -0.75 0.51 3.13
N HIS A 169 -0.81 -0.75 2.74
CA HIS A 169 -0.62 -1.90 3.62
C HIS A 169 0.51 -2.81 3.12
N GLY A 170 1.11 -3.55 4.06
CA GLY A 170 2.34 -4.28 3.77
C GLY A 170 2.21 -5.35 2.70
N PHE A 171 1.17 -6.18 2.76
CA PHE A 171 1.02 -7.27 1.79
C PHE A 171 0.46 -6.78 0.45
N PHE A 172 -0.53 -5.89 0.48
CA PHE A 172 -1.08 -5.35 -0.76
C PHE A 172 -0.05 -4.50 -1.52
N ASN A 173 0.80 -3.72 -0.82
CA ASN A 173 1.95 -3.05 -1.44
C ASN A 173 2.93 -4.03 -2.09
N TRP A 174 3.11 -5.23 -1.52
CA TRP A 174 3.92 -6.27 -2.15
C TRP A 174 3.28 -6.78 -3.45
N MET A 175 1.96 -6.95 -3.49
CA MET A 175 1.23 -7.34 -4.71
C MET A 175 1.32 -6.25 -5.79
N ILE A 176 1.12 -4.97 -5.43
CA ILE A 176 1.30 -3.83 -6.34
C ILE A 176 2.74 -3.79 -6.86
N ALA A 177 3.74 -3.97 -5.99
CA ALA A 177 5.14 -3.99 -6.38
C ALA A 177 5.46 -5.09 -7.41
N ALA A 178 4.85 -6.27 -7.29
CA ALA A 178 4.95 -7.33 -8.29
C ALA A 178 4.32 -6.91 -9.62
N ALA A 179 3.14 -6.30 -9.59
CA ALA A 179 2.44 -5.81 -10.77
C ALA A 179 3.19 -4.66 -11.47
N LEU A 180 3.83 -3.74 -10.72
CA LEU A 180 4.67 -2.67 -11.28
C LEU A 180 5.90 -3.24 -12.01
N LYS A 181 6.55 -4.26 -11.46
CA LYS A 181 7.68 -4.95 -12.13
C LYS A 181 7.25 -5.62 -13.44
N GLN A 182 6.06 -6.24 -13.48
CA GLN A 182 5.51 -6.82 -14.71
C GLN A 182 5.26 -5.77 -15.79
N ARG A 183 5.10 -4.49 -15.41
CA ARG A 183 4.96 -3.33 -16.31
C ARG A 183 6.29 -2.65 -16.67
N GLY A 184 7.41 -3.30 -16.34
CA GLY A 184 8.76 -2.84 -16.70
C GLY A 184 9.33 -1.76 -15.78
N LEU A 185 8.73 -1.53 -14.59
CA LEU A 185 9.33 -0.59 -13.64
C LEU A 185 10.47 -1.24 -12.85
N THR A 186 11.54 -0.50 -12.70
CA THR A 186 12.71 -0.88 -11.90
C THR A 186 12.51 -0.45 -10.45
N LYS A 187 12.80 -1.37 -9.53
CA LYS A 187 12.79 -1.09 -8.10
C LYS A 187 14.06 -0.33 -7.71
N LEU A 188 13.92 0.88 -7.16
CA LEU A 188 15.00 1.73 -6.69
C LEU A 188 15.33 1.49 -5.22
N VAL A 189 14.28 1.32 -4.37
CA VAL A 189 14.39 1.14 -2.92
C VAL A 189 13.44 0.05 -2.46
N ASP A 190 13.84 -0.74 -1.48
CA ASP A 190 12.99 -1.71 -0.77
C ASP A 190 13.44 -1.85 0.68
N GLU A 191 12.71 -1.23 1.60
CA GLU A 191 12.95 -1.30 3.04
C GLU A 191 12.24 -2.49 3.73
N GLY A 192 11.72 -3.43 2.94
CA GLY A 192 11.05 -4.62 3.45
C GLY A 192 9.59 -4.38 3.84
N HIS A 193 9.22 -4.86 5.06
CA HIS A 193 7.83 -4.92 5.52
C HIS A 193 7.61 -4.30 6.90
N ALA A 194 8.52 -3.47 7.41
CA ALA A 194 8.34 -2.74 8.66
C ALA A 194 7.23 -1.67 8.54
N TYR A 195 6.67 -1.22 9.66
CA TYR A 195 5.83 -0.02 9.64
C TYR A 195 6.63 1.18 9.14
N TRP A 196 6.00 2.10 8.45
CA TRP A 196 6.61 3.26 7.81
C TRP A 196 7.58 2.94 6.67
N SER A 197 7.87 1.65 6.36
CA SER A 197 8.78 1.28 5.28
C SER A 197 8.25 1.67 3.91
N ILE A 198 9.16 1.95 2.99
CA ILE A 198 8.86 2.34 1.62
C ILE A 198 9.43 1.36 0.59
N LYS A 199 8.79 1.32 -0.58
CA LYS A 199 9.31 0.72 -1.81
C LYS A 199 9.17 1.76 -2.91
N ARG A 200 10.25 2.02 -3.65
CA ARG A 200 10.25 3.03 -4.72
C ARG A 200 10.52 2.38 -6.07
N PHE A 201 9.78 2.84 -7.07
CA PHE A 201 9.85 2.32 -8.43
C PHE A 201 9.89 3.48 -9.43
N ARG A 202 10.55 3.24 -10.57
CA ARG A 202 10.55 4.15 -11.71
C ARG A 202 10.66 3.36 -12.99
N ARG A 203 10.13 3.88 -14.08
CA ARG A 203 10.37 3.36 -15.42
C ARG A 203 11.85 3.55 -15.77
N ALA A 204 12.48 2.54 -16.38
CA ALA A 204 13.88 2.59 -16.82
C ALA A 204 14.08 3.60 -17.96
#